data_d72c45ed2d1ded47e407a5b044d5ce97
#
_entry.id   d72c45ed2d1ded47e407a5b044d5ce97
#
_cell.length_a   1.000
_cell.length_b   1.000
_cell.length_c   1.000
_cell.angle_alpha   90.00
_cell.angle_beta   90.00
_cell.angle_gamma   90.00
#
_symmetry.space_group_name_H-M   'P 1'
#
loop_
_entity.id
_entity.type
_entity.pdbx_description
1 polymer ?
#
loop_
_entity_poly.entity_id
_entity_poly.type
_entity_poly.pdbx_seq_one_letter_code
_entity_poly.pdbx_strand_id
1 'polypeptide(L)'
;GFKRHGWLFVPADALGAEPVIFTYLKDYLDGVELLQEGKSYSVGNISFTTPVRHIHGVETYGIIFRTGEHSFSYIADSRYFDGLCQYYGGELLIINVLRLEDNLPIDHLSVSDAEHIITEIKPKVAILTHFGMTLWRAKPWEIAQRLSEETGVRVLAARDGMRFDLSQLDNI
;
A
#
# COMPACT_ATOMS: atom_id res chain seq x y z
N GLY A 1 -10.52 -28.09 9.63
CA GLY A 1 -9.33 -27.81 10.40
C GLY A 1 -8.34 -26.94 9.65
N PHE A 2 -7.67 -26.07 10.35
CA PHE A 2 -6.62 -25.20 9.80
C PHE A 2 -5.43 -26.06 9.39
N LYS A 3 -5.37 -26.43 8.11
CA LYS A 3 -4.29 -27.25 7.54
C LYS A 3 -3.21 -26.44 6.81
N ARG A 4 -3.35 -25.12 6.76
CA ARG A 4 -2.38 -24.25 6.07
C ARG A 4 -1.65 -23.43 7.10
N HIS A 5 -0.33 -23.59 7.11
CA HIS A 5 0.62 -22.78 7.85
C HIS A 5 1.13 -21.65 6.95
N GLY A 6 1.69 -20.64 7.53
CA GLY A 6 2.29 -19.51 6.81
C GLY A 6 3.06 -18.60 7.76
N TRP A 7 3.90 -17.77 7.19
CA TRP A 7 4.60 -16.73 7.93
C TRP A 7 3.74 -15.49 8.07
N LEU A 8 3.80 -14.89 9.25
CA LEU A 8 3.12 -13.65 9.57
C LEU A 8 4.16 -12.54 9.75
N PHE A 9 4.00 -11.46 9.00
CA PHE A 9 4.80 -10.25 9.12
C PHE A 9 3.90 -9.14 9.67
N VAL A 10 4.25 -8.58 10.82
CA VAL A 10 3.40 -7.61 11.54
C VAL A 10 4.21 -6.52 12.20
N PRO A 11 3.66 -5.31 12.36
CA PRO A 11 4.22 -4.30 13.24
C PRO A 11 4.22 -4.78 14.69
N ALA A 12 5.08 -4.20 15.54
CA ALA A 12 5.25 -4.66 16.92
C ALA A 12 4.00 -4.42 17.76
N ASP A 13 3.29 -3.34 17.54
CA ASP A 13 2.06 -2.98 18.26
C ASP A 13 0.90 -3.96 18.00
N ALA A 14 0.88 -4.62 16.83
CA ALA A 14 -0.10 -5.66 16.51
C ALA A 14 -0.06 -6.89 17.44
N LEU A 15 1.04 -7.06 18.19
CA LEU A 15 1.24 -8.11 19.19
C LEU A 15 1.22 -7.59 20.63
N GLY A 16 0.90 -6.30 20.81
CA GLY A 16 0.92 -5.60 22.10
C GLY A 16 -0.19 -6.00 23.07
N ALA A 17 -0.57 -5.08 23.95
CA ALA A 17 -1.58 -5.30 24.99
C ALA A 17 -2.98 -5.62 24.42
N GLU A 18 -3.32 -5.02 23.30
CA GLU A 18 -4.54 -5.30 22.55
C GLU A 18 -4.18 -5.96 21.20
N PRO A 19 -3.86 -7.26 21.18
CA PRO A 19 -3.32 -7.91 20.00
C PRO A 19 -4.39 -8.01 18.90
N VAL A 20 -4.02 -7.60 17.69
CA VAL A 20 -4.86 -7.77 16.48
C VAL A 20 -4.94 -9.25 16.09
N ILE A 21 -3.93 -10.05 16.50
CA ILE A 21 -3.85 -11.48 16.22
C ILE A 21 -4.13 -12.25 17.48
N PHE A 22 -5.20 -13.01 17.47
CA PHE A 22 -5.55 -13.86 18.61
C PHE A 22 -4.42 -14.82 18.97
N THR A 23 -4.08 -14.89 20.26
CA THR A 23 -2.96 -15.68 20.76
C THR A 23 -3.01 -17.15 20.33
N TYR A 24 -4.19 -17.76 20.31
CA TYR A 24 -4.38 -19.15 19.91
C TYR A 24 -4.10 -19.42 18.42
N LEU A 25 -4.06 -18.39 17.57
CA LEU A 25 -3.73 -18.56 16.15
C LEU A 25 -2.22 -18.69 15.92
N LYS A 26 -1.40 -18.27 16.87
CA LYS A 26 0.07 -18.34 16.74
C LYS A 26 0.57 -19.78 16.56
N ASP A 27 -0.10 -20.75 17.18
CA ASP A 27 0.25 -22.17 17.08
C ASP A 27 0.02 -22.76 15.69
N TYR A 28 -0.69 -22.04 14.81
CA TYR A 28 -0.95 -22.44 13.42
C TYR A 28 -0.06 -21.71 12.39
N LEU A 29 0.90 -20.92 12.86
CA LEU A 29 1.83 -20.19 12.02
C LEU A 29 3.19 -20.88 12.00
N ASP A 30 3.86 -20.85 10.84
CA ASP A 30 5.24 -21.32 10.70
C ASP A 30 6.23 -20.37 11.39
N GLY A 31 5.86 -19.10 11.50
CA GLY A 31 6.61 -18.09 12.24
C GLY A 31 5.93 -16.72 12.23
N VAL A 32 6.42 -15.87 13.13
CA VAL A 32 6.00 -14.46 13.23
C VAL A 32 7.25 -13.61 13.17
N GLU A 33 7.30 -12.66 12.26
CA GLU A 33 8.40 -11.73 12.10
C GLU A 33 7.92 -10.28 12.22
N LEU A 34 8.64 -9.48 13.00
CA LEU A 34 8.31 -8.08 13.21
C LEU A 34 8.79 -7.24 12.02
N LEU A 35 7.91 -6.41 11.50
CA LEU A 35 8.25 -5.37 10.54
C LEU A 35 9.08 -4.29 11.22
N GLN A 36 10.10 -3.80 10.53
CA GLN A 36 11.00 -2.73 11.01
C GLN A 36 11.37 -1.83 9.84
N GLU A 37 11.49 -0.55 10.10
CA GLU A 37 11.92 0.43 9.11
C GLU A 37 13.27 0.05 8.48
N GLY A 38 13.34 0.16 7.16
CA GLY A 38 14.54 -0.16 6.38
C GLY A 38 14.86 -1.64 6.22
N LYS A 39 14.06 -2.55 6.83
CA LYS A 39 14.34 -3.99 6.80
C LYS A 39 13.77 -4.65 5.55
N SER A 40 14.50 -5.65 5.04
CA SER A 40 14.09 -6.51 3.95
C SER A 40 13.75 -7.90 4.44
N TYR A 41 12.76 -8.52 3.78
CA TYR A 41 12.20 -9.83 4.11
C TYR A 41 12.09 -10.64 2.82
N SER A 42 11.98 -11.98 2.95
CA SER A 42 11.74 -12.85 1.81
C SER A 42 10.84 -14.03 2.16
N VAL A 43 9.96 -14.38 1.22
CA VAL A 43 9.10 -15.56 1.30
C VAL A 43 9.09 -16.23 -0.07
N GLY A 44 9.70 -17.41 -0.17
CA GLY A 44 9.87 -18.08 -1.46
C GLY A 44 10.68 -17.23 -2.44
N ASN A 45 10.10 -16.94 -3.59
CA ASN A 45 10.71 -16.11 -4.64
C ASN A 45 10.27 -14.62 -4.57
N ILE A 46 9.54 -14.23 -3.53
CA ILE A 46 9.13 -12.85 -3.31
C ILE A 46 10.03 -12.24 -2.24
N SER A 47 10.60 -11.09 -2.50
CA SER A 47 11.23 -10.25 -1.48
C SER A 47 10.46 -8.95 -1.31
N PHE A 48 10.51 -8.40 -0.09
CA PHE A 48 9.91 -7.10 0.17
C PHE A 48 10.70 -6.32 1.22
N THR A 49 10.56 -5.01 1.18
CA THR A 49 11.21 -4.07 2.10
C THR A 49 10.17 -3.13 2.67
N THR A 50 10.29 -2.80 3.95
CA THR A 50 9.53 -1.73 4.64
C THR A 50 10.40 -0.49 4.72
N PRO A 51 10.41 0.40 3.70
CA PRO A 51 11.45 1.42 3.56
C PRO A 51 11.39 2.50 4.63
N VAL A 52 10.18 2.83 5.07
CA VAL A 52 9.93 3.91 6.03
C VAL A 52 8.68 3.60 6.86
N ARG A 53 8.70 4.03 8.13
CA ARG A 53 7.51 4.03 8.97
C ARG A 53 6.58 5.16 8.56
N HIS A 54 5.31 4.85 8.38
CA HIS A 54 4.26 5.81 8.04
C HIS A 54 3.80 6.63 9.24
N ILE A 55 3.26 7.82 8.98
CA ILE A 55 2.61 8.65 10.00
C ILE A 55 1.14 8.24 10.08
N HIS A 56 0.84 7.41 11.05
CA HIS A 56 -0.50 6.89 11.31
C HIS A 56 -0.69 6.64 12.81
N GLY A 57 -1.95 6.57 13.27
CA GLY A 57 -2.28 6.37 14.70
C GLY A 57 -1.77 5.07 15.30
N VAL A 58 -1.49 4.05 14.47
CA VAL A 58 -0.84 2.78 14.84
C VAL A 58 0.43 2.59 14.02
N GLU A 59 1.30 1.68 14.44
CA GLU A 59 2.53 1.39 13.71
C GLU A 59 2.22 0.83 12.32
N THR A 60 2.58 1.58 11.29
CA THR A 60 2.23 1.26 9.89
C THR A 60 3.45 1.41 8.99
N TYR A 61 3.57 0.53 8.01
CA TYR A 61 4.62 0.55 7.00
C TYR A 61 4.03 0.41 5.61
N GLY A 62 4.55 1.15 4.65
CA GLY A 62 4.41 0.78 3.27
C GLY A 62 5.42 -0.29 2.86
N ILE A 63 5.24 -0.90 1.72
CA ILE A 63 6.02 -2.06 1.31
C ILE A 63 6.46 -1.89 -0.15
N ILE A 64 7.72 -2.22 -0.43
CA ILE A 64 8.22 -2.39 -1.79
C ILE A 64 8.39 -3.88 -2.02
N PHE A 65 7.66 -4.42 -2.97
CA PHE A 65 7.75 -5.82 -3.39
C PHE A 65 8.66 -5.97 -4.60
N ARG A 66 9.39 -7.09 -4.65
CA ARG A 66 10.13 -7.56 -5.81
C ARG A 66 9.80 -9.02 -6.07
N THR A 67 9.41 -9.31 -7.32
CA THR A 67 9.10 -10.67 -7.78
C THR A 67 9.56 -10.84 -9.21
N GLY A 68 10.52 -11.73 -9.45
CA GLY A 68 11.13 -11.87 -10.77
C GLY A 68 11.74 -10.55 -11.26
N GLU A 69 11.26 -10.07 -12.41
CA GLU A 69 11.72 -8.82 -13.04
C GLU A 69 10.92 -7.59 -12.61
N HIS A 70 9.77 -7.78 -11.93
CA HIS A 70 8.89 -6.69 -11.53
C HIS A 70 9.14 -6.21 -10.11
N SER A 71 8.99 -4.90 -9.94
CA SER A 71 8.90 -4.26 -8.64
C SER A 71 7.66 -3.39 -8.54
N PHE A 72 7.01 -3.42 -7.38
CA PHE A 72 5.86 -2.57 -7.11
C PHE A 72 5.87 -2.10 -5.65
N SER A 73 5.33 -0.91 -5.45
CA SER A 73 5.23 -0.28 -4.15
C SER A 73 3.79 -0.24 -3.68
N TYR A 74 3.59 -0.43 -2.38
CA TYR A 74 2.33 -0.24 -1.70
C TYR A 74 2.50 0.81 -0.61
N ILE A 75 1.86 1.96 -0.78
CA ILE A 75 1.74 3.00 0.22
C ILE A 75 0.46 2.73 1.03
N ALA A 76 0.65 2.17 2.22
CA ALA A 76 -0.43 1.89 3.17
C ALA A 76 -0.92 3.20 3.83
N ASP A 77 -1.79 3.07 4.84
CA ASP A 77 -2.33 4.22 5.55
C ASP A 77 -1.21 5.11 6.12
N SER A 78 -1.29 6.38 5.77
CA SER A 78 -0.37 7.43 6.22
C SER A 78 -0.99 8.80 5.97
N ARG A 79 -0.65 9.78 6.80
CA ARG A 79 -0.67 11.16 6.37
C ARG A 79 0.50 11.42 5.42
N TYR A 80 0.35 12.33 4.48
CA TYR A 80 1.48 12.80 3.67
C TYR A 80 2.53 13.46 4.56
N PHE A 81 3.80 13.23 4.26
CA PHE A 81 4.94 13.89 4.90
C PHE A 81 6.06 14.15 3.89
N ASP A 82 6.86 15.17 4.16
CA ASP A 82 7.96 15.55 3.29
C ASP A 82 8.95 14.39 3.11
N GLY A 83 9.28 14.12 1.84
CA GLY A 83 10.19 13.04 1.48
C GLY A 83 9.52 11.66 1.31
N LEU A 84 8.21 11.51 1.54
CA LEU A 84 7.50 10.23 1.34
C LEU A 84 7.83 9.62 -0.03
N CYS A 85 7.78 10.41 -1.09
CA CYS A 85 8.01 9.94 -2.46
C CYS A 85 9.42 9.38 -2.70
N GLN A 86 10.41 9.78 -1.90
CA GLN A 86 11.81 9.33 -2.05
C GLN A 86 12.01 7.87 -1.63
N TYR A 87 11.10 7.34 -0.82
CA TYR A 87 11.16 5.96 -0.34
C TYR A 87 10.53 4.96 -1.29
N TYR A 88 9.68 5.40 -2.22
CA TYR A 88 8.90 4.51 -3.07
C TYR A 88 9.24 4.69 -4.55
N GLY A 89 9.09 3.61 -5.29
CA GLY A 89 9.34 3.57 -6.73
C GLY A 89 8.89 2.23 -7.30
N GLY A 90 9.25 1.98 -8.54
CA GLY A 90 8.86 0.75 -9.24
C GLY A 90 7.84 1.03 -10.36
N GLU A 91 7.47 -0.04 -11.04
CA GLU A 91 6.62 0.06 -12.23
C GLU A 91 5.13 0.23 -11.89
N LEU A 92 4.72 -0.34 -10.74
CA LEU A 92 3.35 -0.27 -10.23
C LEU A 92 3.37 0.36 -8.84
N LEU A 93 2.47 1.32 -8.61
CA LEU A 93 2.27 1.97 -7.33
C LEU A 93 0.83 1.74 -6.87
N ILE A 94 0.67 1.13 -5.70
CA ILE A 94 -0.63 0.95 -5.05
C ILE A 94 -0.70 1.93 -3.89
N ILE A 95 -1.77 2.74 -3.80
CA ILE A 95 -1.90 3.83 -2.82
C ILE A 95 -3.23 3.71 -2.09
N ASN A 96 -3.18 3.71 -0.75
CA ASN A 96 -4.36 3.90 0.06
C ASN A 96 -4.76 5.37 0.04
N VAL A 97 -5.97 5.68 -0.47
CA VAL A 97 -6.51 7.04 -0.57
C VAL A 97 -7.88 7.06 0.09
N LEU A 98 -7.93 7.52 1.33
CA LEU A 98 -9.18 7.54 2.10
C LEU A 98 -10.01 8.78 1.81
N ARG A 99 -9.35 9.94 1.67
CA ARG A 99 -9.98 11.26 1.70
C ARG A 99 -10.18 11.83 0.31
N LEU A 100 -11.36 12.41 0.07
CA LEU A 100 -11.61 13.19 -1.14
C LEU A 100 -10.84 14.52 -1.10
N GLU A 101 -10.87 15.21 0.05
CA GLU A 101 -10.26 16.52 0.27
C GLU A 101 -9.32 16.48 1.49
N ASP A 102 -8.33 17.34 1.51
CA ASP A 102 -7.41 17.51 2.64
C ASP A 102 -7.95 18.53 3.66
N ASN A 103 -9.13 18.28 4.19
CA ASN A 103 -9.85 19.20 5.09
C ASN A 103 -9.94 18.71 6.55
N LEU A 104 -9.39 17.55 6.88
CA LEU A 104 -9.45 16.98 8.21
C LEU A 104 -8.04 16.52 8.66
N PRO A 105 -7.68 16.71 9.94
CA PRO A 105 -6.41 16.32 10.50
C PRO A 105 -6.39 14.82 10.84
N ILE A 106 -6.60 13.96 9.84
CA ILE A 106 -6.54 12.51 9.98
C ILE A 106 -5.35 11.94 9.21
N ASP A 107 -4.78 10.88 9.74
CA ASP A 107 -3.55 10.29 9.24
C ASP A 107 -3.79 9.37 8.01
N HIS A 108 -4.37 9.94 6.96
CA HIS A 108 -4.63 9.27 5.69
C HIS A 108 -4.39 10.22 4.52
N LEU A 109 -3.99 9.67 3.38
CA LEU A 109 -3.82 10.43 2.13
C LEU A 109 -5.17 10.87 1.56
N SER A 110 -5.15 12.05 0.95
CA SER A 110 -6.22 12.62 0.13
C SER A 110 -5.96 12.38 -1.36
N VAL A 111 -6.95 12.75 -2.19
CA VAL A 111 -6.79 12.69 -3.66
C VAL A 111 -5.67 13.61 -4.13
N SER A 112 -5.52 14.81 -3.55
CA SER A 112 -4.43 15.73 -3.89
C SER A 112 -3.05 15.19 -3.49
N ASP A 113 -2.95 14.48 -2.35
CA ASP A 113 -1.73 13.80 -1.96
C ASP A 113 -1.37 12.70 -2.96
N ALA A 114 -2.36 11.90 -3.39
CA ALA A 114 -2.15 10.85 -4.38
C ALA A 114 -1.70 11.41 -5.73
N GLU A 115 -2.28 12.52 -6.18
CA GLU A 115 -1.87 13.23 -7.39
C GLU A 115 -0.40 13.66 -7.33
N HIS A 116 -0.02 14.28 -6.21
CA HIS A 116 1.37 14.70 -5.98
C HIS A 116 2.33 13.50 -5.99
N ILE A 117 2.01 12.44 -5.26
CA ILE A 117 2.81 11.21 -5.18
C ILE A 117 2.99 10.58 -6.57
N ILE A 118 1.92 10.46 -7.35
CA ILE A 118 1.96 9.89 -8.70
C ILE A 118 2.82 10.75 -9.62
N THR A 119 2.71 12.07 -9.53
CA THR A 119 3.48 13.03 -10.33
C THR A 119 4.97 12.97 -10.02
N GLU A 120 5.34 12.81 -8.75
CA GLU A 120 6.74 12.71 -8.33
C GLU A 120 7.38 11.36 -8.66
N ILE A 121 6.67 10.25 -8.37
CA ILE A 121 7.19 8.88 -8.55
C ILE A 121 7.16 8.46 -10.01
N LYS A 122 6.14 8.85 -10.77
CA LYS A 122 5.91 8.51 -12.19
C LYS A 122 5.97 6.99 -12.46
N PRO A 123 5.15 6.17 -11.79
CA PRO A 123 5.07 4.76 -12.09
C PRO A 123 4.46 4.55 -13.49
N LYS A 124 4.60 3.35 -14.07
CA LYS A 124 3.86 2.99 -15.30
C LYS A 124 2.35 2.92 -15.04
N VAL A 125 1.98 2.39 -13.87
CA VAL A 125 0.57 2.29 -13.43
C VAL A 125 0.46 2.65 -11.95
N ALA A 126 -0.56 3.43 -11.60
CA ALA A 126 -0.97 3.66 -10.22
C ALA A 126 -2.35 3.04 -9.96
N ILE A 127 -2.52 2.37 -8.81
CA ILE A 127 -3.80 1.81 -8.38
C ILE A 127 -4.21 2.47 -7.07
N LEU A 128 -5.31 3.20 -7.09
CA LEU A 128 -5.90 3.78 -5.89
C LEU A 128 -6.80 2.77 -5.21
N THR A 129 -6.74 2.69 -3.88
CA THR A 129 -7.55 1.78 -3.08
C THR A 129 -7.90 2.40 -1.72
N HIS A 130 -8.61 1.67 -0.85
CA HIS A 130 -8.96 2.09 0.52
C HIS A 130 -9.86 3.33 0.57
N PHE A 131 -10.87 3.41 -0.27
CA PHE A 131 -11.72 4.58 -0.41
C PHE A 131 -12.65 4.78 0.79
N GLY A 132 -12.58 5.95 1.42
CA GLY A 132 -13.58 6.39 2.38
C GLY A 132 -14.94 6.66 1.71
N MET A 133 -16.00 6.71 2.52
CA MET A 133 -17.37 6.85 2.00
C MET A 133 -17.59 8.12 1.19
N THR A 134 -16.91 9.22 1.53
CA THR A 134 -17.00 10.48 0.77
C THR A 134 -16.41 10.34 -0.61
N LEU A 135 -15.22 9.74 -0.68
CA LEU A 135 -14.51 9.47 -1.93
C LEU A 135 -15.25 8.42 -2.77
N TRP A 136 -15.81 7.38 -2.14
CA TRP A 136 -16.63 6.39 -2.82
C TRP A 136 -17.86 7.01 -3.52
N ARG A 137 -18.56 7.93 -2.84
CA ARG A 137 -19.69 8.66 -3.42
C ARG A 137 -19.28 9.61 -4.55
N ALA A 138 -18.04 10.10 -4.52
CA ALA A 138 -17.47 10.91 -5.58
C ALA A 138 -16.95 10.10 -6.78
N LYS A 139 -17.26 8.79 -6.82
CA LYS A 139 -16.93 7.87 -7.93
C LYS A 139 -15.43 7.76 -8.17
N PRO A 140 -14.70 6.96 -7.42
CA PRO A 140 -13.25 6.86 -7.51
C PRO A 140 -12.70 6.53 -8.91
N TRP A 141 -13.50 5.90 -9.77
CA TRP A 141 -13.13 5.63 -11.16
C TRP A 141 -13.10 6.91 -12.04
N GLU A 142 -13.98 7.89 -11.80
CA GLU A 142 -13.93 9.20 -12.48
C GLU A 142 -12.71 10.02 -11.99
N ILE A 143 -12.40 9.92 -10.69
CA ILE A 143 -11.20 10.53 -10.11
C ILE A 143 -9.93 9.90 -10.70
N ALA A 144 -9.86 8.57 -10.80
CA ALA A 144 -8.73 7.87 -11.38
C ALA A 144 -8.54 8.26 -12.87
N GLN A 145 -9.61 8.42 -13.64
CA GLN A 145 -9.55 8.91 -15.02
C GLN A 145 -8.98 10.33 -15.07
N ARG A 146 -9.49 11.24 -14.25
CA ARG A 146 -8.98 12.62 -14.17
C ARG A 146 -7.50 12.65 -13.82
N LEU A 147 -7.08 11.90 -12.80
CA LEU A 147 -5.67 11.81 -12.42
C LEU A 147 -4.80 11.22 -13.55
N SER A 148 -5.33 10.29 -14.33
CA SER A 148 -4.60 9.78 -15.51
C SER A 148 -4.35 10.88 -16.54
N GLU A 149 -5.35 11.73 -16.79
CA GLU A 149 -5.26 12.84 -17.72
C GLU A 149 -4.28 13.94 -17.22
N GLU A 150 -4.33 14.25 -15.91
CA GLU A 150 -3.52 15.29 -15.28
C GLU A 150 -2.04 14.89 -15.10
N THR A 151 -1.78 13.64 -14.72
CA THR A 151 -0.42 13.16 -14.42
C THR A 151 0.29 12.51 -15.60
N GLY A 152 -0.46 12.09 -16.63
CA GLY A 152 0.06 11.31 -17.75
C GLY A 152 0.39 9.85 -17.38
N VAL A 153 0.07 9.40 -16.16
CA VAL A 153 0.26 8.05 -15.66
C VAL A 153 -1.08 7.29 -15.77
N ARG A 154 -1.06 6.03 -16.15
CA ARG A 154 -2.26 5.18 -16.10
C ARG A 154 -2.70 4.97 -14.66
N VAL A 155 -3.79 5.62 -14.23
CA VAL A 155 -4.35 5.51 -12.87
C VAL A 155 -5.64 4.67 -12.92
N LEU A 156 -5.76 3.72 -12.00
CA LEU A 156 -6.91 2.82 -11.87
C LEU A 156 -7.50 2.96 -10.46
N ALA A 157 -8.82 2.88 -10.35
CA ALA A 157 -9.50 2.70 -9.06
C ALA A 157 -9.71 1.21 -8.79
N ALA A 158 -9.20 0.71 -7.68
CA ALA A 158 -9.41 -0.67 -7.27
C ALA A 158 -10.88 -0.95 -6.93
N ARG A 159 -11.29 -2.20 -7.10
CA ARG A 159 -12.60 -2.73 -6.67
C ARG A 159 -12.41 -4.14 -6.12
N ASP A 160 -13.33 -4.58 -5.29
CA ASP A 160 -13.31 -5.92 -4.71
C ASP A 160 -13.24 -6.99 -5.81
N GLY A 161 -12.31 -7.93 -5.63
CA GLY A 161 -12.06 -8.98 -6.60
C GLY A 161 -11.27 -8.57 -7.84
N MET A 162 -10.81 -7.31 -7.95
CA MET A 162 -9.95 -6.87 -9.05
C MET A 162 -8.65 -7.68 -9.06
N ARG A 163 -8.22 -8.09 -10.23
CA ARG A 163 -6.93 -8.71 -10.49
C ARG A 163 -6.16 -7.84 -11.48
N PHE A 164 -4.91 -7.56 -11.16
CA PHE A 164 -3.97 -6.88 -12.05
C PHE A 164 -2.84 -7.87 -12.39
N ASP A 165 -2.67 -8.16 -13.65
CA ASP A 165 -1.58 -9.02 -14.13
C ASP A 165 -0.35 -8.17 -14.37
N LEU A 166 0.76 -8.50 -13.69
CA LEU A 166 2.02 -7.76 -13.80
C LEU A 166 2.60 -7.78 -15.22
N SER A 167 2.30 -8.79 -16.02
CA SER A 167 2.71 -8.83 -17.45
C SER A 167 2.17 -7.67 -18.28
N GLN A 168 1.13 -6.97 -17.79
CA GLN A 168 0.65 -5.74 -18.43
C GLN A 168 1.67 -4.61 -18.37
N LEU A 169 2.61 -4.66 -17.42
CA LEU A 169 3.66 -3.65 -17.26
C LEU A 169 4.73 -3.73 -18.38
N ASP A 170 4.86 -4.89 -19.03
CA ASP A 170 5.82 -5.11 -20.11
C ASP A 170 5.44 -4.39 -21.40
N ASN A 171 4.17 -4.01 -21.52
CA ASN A 171 3.58 -3.42 -22.74
C ASN A 171 3.29 -1.92 -22.62
N ILE A 172 3.79 -1.27 -21.56
CA ILE A 172 3.60 0.16 -21.28
C ILE A 172 4.92 0.92 -21.36
#